data_ef1188e74cafbba307d2b40964b0a487
#
_entry.id   ef1188e74cafbba307d2b40964b0a487
#
_cell.length_a   1.000
_cell.length_b   1.000
_cell.length_c   1.000
_cell.angle_alpha   90.00
_cell.angle_beta   90.00
_cell.angle_gamma   90.00
#
_symmetry.space_group_name_H-M   'P 1'
#
loop_
_entity.id
_entity.type
_entity.pdbx_description
1 polymer ?
#
loop_
_entity_poly.entity_id
_entity_poly.type
_entity_poly.pdbx_seq_one_letter_code
_entity_poly.pdbx_strand_id
1 'polypeptide(L)'
;MSAMVSRFMILSAFVSLLVAWAGKRAPVTRGPSVNARALAAFDTVRQVLQHPRCQNCHPGGDAPLQGDDGHVHTQNVQRGTDGRGEIGEQCTTCHGLANPPSGYGAHVPPGSAEGWRMPAEDEKLVFVGMSPHALCEQIKDRRHNGGKDMAALRDHLDTPLVRWGWSPGIGRQSVSIPRARFLAAWEAWARAGAPCP
;
A
#
# COMPACT_ATOMS: atom_id res chain seq x y z
N MET A 1 92.39 -53.94 20.24
CA MET A 1 91.62 -54.21 18.99
C MET A 1 90.29 -53.53 19.18
N SER A 2 90.17 -52.34 18.62
CA SER A 2 88.95 -51.47 18.77
C SER A 2 88.14 -51.54 17.47
N ALA A 3 86.86 -51.85 17.59
CA ALA A 3 85.90 -51.83 16.48
C ALA A 3 85.12 -50.51 16.52
N MET A 4 85.30 -49.76 15.48
CA MET A 4 84.59 -48.45 15.27
C MET A 4 83.23 -48.72 14.64
N VAL A 5 82.12 -48.38 15.36
CA VAL A 5 80.77 -48.49 14.82
C VAL A 5 80.35 -47.15 14.28
N SER A 6 80.22 -47.09 12.98
CA SER A 6 79.71 -45.89 12.22
C SER A 6 78.19 -45.79 12.34
N ARG A 7 77.68 -44.70 12.89
CA ARG A 7 76.22 -44.40 12.91
C ARG A 7 75.87 -43.55 11.68
N PHE A 8 75.05 -44.16 10.83
CA PHE A 8 74.41 -43.42 9.73
C PHE A 8 73.18 -42.70 10.30
N MET A 9 73.21 -41.38 10.27
CA MET A 9 72.05 -40.56 10.50
C MET A 9 71.22 -40.45 9.21
N ILE A 10 70.00 -40.96 9.22
CA ILE A 10 69.02 -40.79 8.15
C ILE A 10 68.22 -39.51 8.47
N LEU A 11 68.46 -38.46 7.68
CA LEU A 11 67.68 -37.22 7.75
C LEU A 11 66.38 -37.39 6.94
N SER A 12 65.26 -37.63 7.63
CA SER A 12 63.93 -37.65 6.99
C SER A 12 63.44 -36.25 6.82
N ALA A 13 63.42 -35.77 5.61
CA ALA A 13 62.81 -34.49 5.24
C ALA A 13 61.28 -34.66 5.10
N PHE A 14 60.55 -34.16 6.10
CA PHE A 14 59.09 -34.01 6.00
C PHE A 14 58.79 -32.80 5.13
N VAL A 15 58.37 -33.04 3.89
CA VAL A 15 57.75 -31.99 3.05
C VAL A 15 56.28 -31.83 3.41
N SER A 16 55.97 -30.79 4.18
CA SER A 16 54.60 -30.43 4.53
C SER A 16 53.95 -29.74 3.33
N LEU A 17 53.10 -30.45 2.58
CA LEU A 17 52.22 -29.83 1.58
C LEU A 17 51.12 -29.05 2.25
N LEU A 18 51.26 -27.70 2.33
CA LEU A 18 50.17 -26.78 2.70
C LEU A 18 49.25 -26.66 1.49
N VAL A 19 48.18 -27.43 1.45
CA VAL A 19 47.08 -27.25 0.50
C VAL A 19 46.30 -26.00 0.89
N ALA A 20 46.56 -24.87 0.25
CA ALA A 20 45.78 -23.64 0.41
C ALA A 20 44.37 -23.87 -0.16
N TRP A 21 43.42 -24.11 0.73
CA TRP A 21 42.01 -24.22 0.38
C TRP A 21 41.46 -22.81 0.12
N ALA A 22 41.58 -22.32 -1.13
CA ALA A 22 40.96 -21.09 -1.57
C ALA A 22 39.45 -21.30 -1.69
N GLY A 23 38.74 -21.23 -0.55
CA GLY A 23 37.27 -21.26 -0.53
C GLY A 23 36.75 -20.09 -1.34
N LYS A 24 36.14 -20.38 -2.50
CA LYS A 24 35.38 -19.38 -3.27
C LYS A 24 34.23 -18.88 -2.40
N ARG A 25 34.39 -17.68 -1.79
CA ARG A 25 33.30 -17.02 -1.09
C ARG A 25 32.21 -16.73 -2.12
N ALA A 26 31.04 -17.29 -1.91
CA ALA A 26 29.86 -16.95 -2.71
C ALA A 26 29.63 -15.43 -2.64
N PRO A 27 29.22 -14.79 -3.75
CA PRO A 27 28.96 -13.37 -3.75
C PRO A 27 27.84 -13.07 -2.74
N VAL A 28 28.12 -12.20 -1.77
CA VAL A 28 27.10 -11.68 -0.85
C VAL A 28 26.18 -10.78 -1.67
N THR A 29 25.00 -11.29 -2.05
CA THR A 29 23.97 -10.48 -2.67
C THR A 29 23.49 -9.46 -1.65
N ARG A 30 23.88 -8.19 -1.81
CA ARG A 30 23.30 -7.11 -1.01
C ARG A 30 21.80 -7.07 -1.27
N GLY A 31 21.01 -7.23 -0.22
CA GLY A 31 19.56 -7.02 -0.28
C GLY A 31 19.23 -5.59 -0.77
N PRO A 32 17.98 -5.35 -1.18
CA PRO A 32 17.58 -4.04 -1.72
C PRO A 32 17.87 -2.91 -0.71
N SER A 33 18.25 -1.74 -1.23
CA SER A 33 18.48 -0.53 -0.42
C SER A 33 17.22 -0.14 0.37
N VAL A 34 17.38 0.68 1.40
CA VAL A 34 16.25 1.22 2.18
C VAL A 34 15.25 1.92 1.26
N ASN A 35 15.76 2.74 0.32
CA ASN A 35 14.92 3.44 -0.65
C ASN A 35 14.17 2.47 -1.57
N ALA A 36 14.83 1.44 -2.10
CA ALA A 36 14.16 0.44 -2.94
C ALA A 36 13.03 -0.30 -2.20
N ARG A 37 13.22 -0.60 -0.90
CA ARG A 37 12.17 -1.20 -0.07
C ARG A 37 11.01 -0.25 0.18
N ALA A 38 11.29 1.03 0.40
CA ALA A 38 10.26 2.05 0.58
C ALA A 38 9.42 2.25 -0.68
N LEU A 39 10.05 2.29 -1.85
CA LEU A 39 9.34 2.39 -3.14
C LEU A 39 8.49 1.14 -3.42
N ALA A 40 8.97 -0.05 -3.09
CA ALA A 40 8.17 -1.28 -3.18
C ALA A 40 6.98 -1.29 -2.21
N ALA A 41 7.17 -0.72 -1.01
CA ALA A 41 6.07 -0.53 -0.05
C ALA A 41 5.04 0.47 -0.59
N PHE A 42 5.49 1.60 -1.16
CA PHE A 42 4.58 2.55 -1.80
C PHE A 42 3.82 1.93 -2.98
N ASP A 43 4.45 1.06 -3.77
CA ASP A 43 3.73 0.36 -4.84
C ASP A 43 2.56 -0.50 -4.31
N THR A 44 2.73 -1.15 -3.16
CA THR A 44 1.63 -1.85 -2.47
C THR A 44 0.52 -0.87 -2.04
N VAL A 45 0.88 0.31 -1.51
CA VAL A 45 -0.07 1.38 -1.17
C VAL A 45 -0.83 1.84 -2.40
N ARG A 46 -0.12 2.17 -3.48
CA ARG A 46 -0.68 2.60 -4.75
C ARG A 46 -1.70 1.60 -5.31
N GLN A 47 -1.38 0.30 -5.31
CA GLN A 47 -2.30 -0.75 -5.79
C GLN A 47 -3.64 -0.75 -5.03
N VAL A 48 -3.62 -0.46 -3.73
CA VAL A 48 -4.85 -0.34 -2.94
C VAL A 48 -5.60 0.94 -3.28
N LEU A 49 -4.92 2.08 -3.31
CA LEU A 49 -5.55 3.38 -3.60
C LEU A 49 -6.14 3.43 -5.02
N GLN A 50 -5.55 2.70 -5.96
CA GLN A 50 -6.07 2.58 -7.34
C GLN A 50 -7.04 1.41 -7.53
N HIS A 51 -7.48 0.75 -6.47
CA HIS A 51 -8.59 -0.20 -6.53
C HIS A 51 -9.94 0.55 -6.64
N PRO A 52 -10.96 0.02 -7.35
CA PRO A 52 -12.27 0.67 -7.48
C PRO A 52 -12.89 1.12 -6.15
N ARG A 53 -12.68 0.34 -5.06
CA ARG A 53 -13.21 0.71 -3.72
C ARG A 53 -12.67 2.03 -3.17
N CYS A 54 -11.50 2.47 -3.64
CA CYS A 54 -10.91 3.75 -3.27
C CYS A 54 -11.15 4.79 -4.37
N GLN A 55 -10.96 4.41 -5.64
CA GLN A 55 -11.13 5.31 -6.77
C GLN A 55 -12.55 5.87 -6.90
N ASN A 56 -13.57 5.09 -6.52
CA ASN A 56 -14.97 5.52 -6.65
C ASN A 56 -15.28 6.77 -5.81
N CYS A 57 -14.60 6.95 -4.66
CA CYS A 57 -14.71 8.16 -3.84
C CYS A 57 -13.63 9.21 -4.17
N HIS A 58 -12.59 8.84 -4.92
CA HIS A 58 -11.45 9.69 -5.27
C HIS A 58 -11.30 9.89 -6.80
N PRO A 59 -12.38 10.28 -7.52
CA PRO A 59 -12.32 10.59 -8.94
C PRO A 59 -11.70 11.97 -9.20
N GLY A 60 -11.30 12.22 -10.44
CA GLY A 60 -10.83 13.54 -10.86
C GLY A 60 -11.95 14.60 -10.99
N GLY A 61 -13.19 14.16 -11.24
CA GLY A 61 -14.38 15.00 -11.33
C GLY A 61 -15.17 15.11 -10.02
N ASP A 62 -16.36 15.69 -10.11
CA ASP A 62 -17.26 15.89 -8.95
C ASP A 62 -18.32 14.79 -8.82
N ALA A 63 -18.59 14.05 -9.88
CA ALA A 63 -19.40 12.86 -9.81
C ALA A 63 -18.60 11.70 -9.18
N PRO A 64 -19.10 11.04 -8.13
CA PRO A 64 -18.50 9.80 -7.64
C PRO A 64 -18.57 8.72 -8.73
N LEU A 65 -17.68 7.73 -8.64
CA LEU A 65 -17.78 6.53 -9.46
C LEU A 65 -18.46 5.41 -8.67
N GLN A 66 -18.96 4.40 -9.39
CA GLN A 66 -19.55 3.21 -8.77
C GLN A 66 -19.17 1.94 -9.55
N GLY A 67 -19.51 0.80 -8.96
CA GLY A 67 -19.23 -0.50 -9.54
C GLY A 67 -17.76 -0.92 -9.39
N ASP A 68 -17.45 -2.08 -9.95
CA ASP A 68 -16.09 -2.62 -10.01
C ASP A 68 -15.35 -2.13 -11.27
N ASP A 69 -16.08 -1.63 -12.23
CA ASP A 69 -15.62 -1.02 -13.47
C ASP A 69 -15.38 0.51 -13.36
N GLY A 70 -15.80 1.12 -12.24
CA GLY A 70 -15.56 2.55 -11.99
C GLY A 70 -16.34 3.48 -12.93
N HIS A 71 -17.55 3.11 -13.36
CA HIS A 71 -18.40 4.01 -14.13
C HIS A 71 -18.96 5.15 -13.26
N VAL A 72 -19.39 6.24 -13.89
CA VAL A 72 -20.00 7.37 -13.18
C VAL A 72 -21.27 6.93 -12.46
N HIS A 73 -21.47 7.43 -11.26
CA HIS A 73 -22.64 7.09 -10.42
C HIS A 73 -23.97 7.34 -11.16
N THR A 74 -24.79 6.33 -11.32
CA THR A 74 -25.94 6.34 -12.22
C THR A 74 -27.06 7.30 -11.80
N GLN A 75 -27.11 7.71 -10.52
CA GLN A 75 -28.09 8.67 -10.01
C GLN A 75 -27.69 10.14 -10.25
N ASN A 76 -26.63 10.38 -11.04
CA ASN A 76 -26.14 11.71 -11.39
C ASN A 76 -25.82 12.63 -10.20
N VAL A 77 -25.54 12.06 -9.04
CA VAL A 77 -25.15 12.80 -7.84
C VAL A 77 -23.77 13.48 -8.02
N GLN A 78 -23.58 14.59 -7.37
CA GLN A 78 -22.33 15.35 -7.38
C GLN A 78 -21.77 15.45 -5.96
N ARG A 79 -20.47 15.76 -5.86
CA ARG A 79 -19.71 15.87 -4.60
C ARG A 79 -20.35 16.85 -3.60
N GLY A 80 -20.83 18.02 -4.07
CA GLY A 80 -21.11 19.16 -3.23
C GLY A 80 -19.83 19.74 -2.60
N THR A 81 -19.93 20.90 -1.97
CA THR A 81 -18.78 21.64 -1.43
C THR A 81 -18.07 20.89 -0.31
N ASP A 82 -18.80 20.17 0.54
CA ASP A 82 -18.29 19.45 1.72
C ASP A 82 -18.09 17.93 1.47
N GLY A 83 -18.26 17.46 0.26
CA GLY A 83 -18.15 16.07 -0.13
C GLY A 83 -19.35 15.19 0.25
N ARG A 84 -20.45 15.76 0.75
CA ARG A 84 -21.63 15.02 1.24
C ARG A 84 -22.77 14.95 0.23
N GLY A 85 -22.57 15.47 -0.96
CA GLY A 85 -23.57 15.62 -2.02
C GLY A 85 -24.16 17.02 -2.05
N GLU A 86 -24.81 17.36 -3.17
CA GLU A 86 -25.51 18.62 -3.32
C GLU A 86 -26.76 18.70 -2.43
N ILE A 87 -27.24 19.92 -2.18
CA ILE A 87 -28.48 20.15 -1.43
C ILE A 87 -29.64 19.45 -2.16
N GLY A 88 -30.32 18.53 -1.46
CA GLY A 88 -31.38 17.70 -2.03
C GLY A 88 -30.94 16.36 -2.58
N GLU A 89 -29.64 16.13 -2.83
CA GLU A 89 -29.06 14.88 -3.32
C GLU A 89 -27.90 14.39 -2.44
N GLN A 90 -28.08 14.50 -1.13
CA GLN A 90 -27.03 14.10 -0.19
C GLN A 90 -26.76 12.59 -0.24
N CYS A 91 -25.51 12.19 -0.13
CA CYS A 91 -25.09 10.80 -0.13
C CYS A 91 -25.87 9.95 0.88
N THR A 92 -26.13 10.50 2.05
CA THR A 92 -26.87 9.83 3.15
C THR A 92 -28.35 9.62 2.88
N THR A 93 -28.91 10.19 1.81
CA THR A 93 -30.30 9.92 1.38
C THR A 93 -30.47 8.44 0.98
N CYS A 94 -29.43 7.84 0.38
CA CYS A 94 -29.43 6.43 -0.05
C CYS A 94 -28.45 5.57 0.76
N HIS A 95 -27.35 6.15 1.22
CA HIS A 95 -26.28 5.46 1.91
C HIS A 95 -26.46 5.50 3.43
N GLY A 96 -26.82 4.37 4.03
CA GLY A 96 -27.01 4.24 5.48
C GLY A 96 -25.70 4.16 6.29
N LEU A 97 -25.85 3.92 7.60
CA LEU A 97 -24.71 3.79 8.52
C LEU A 97 -24.08 2.38 8.54
N ALA A 98 -24.65 1.42 7.80
CA ALA A 98 -24.12 0.07 7.65
C ALA A 98 -24.53 -0.49 6.29
N ASN A 99 -23.79 -1.48 5.80
CA ASN A 99 -24.23 -2.25 4.64
C ASN A 99 -25.59 -2.89 4.92
N PRO A 100 -26.53 -2.85 3.97
CA PRO A 100 -27.79 -3.56 4.11
C PRO A 100 -27.57 -5.09 4.30
N PRO A 101 -28.50 -5.77 4.99
CA PRO A 101 -28.49 -7.24 5.09
C PRO A 101 -28.46 -7.91 3.72
N SER A 102 -27.86 -9.09 3.65
CA SER A 102 -27.70 -9.84 2.38
C SER A 102 -28.99 -10.14 1.64
N GLY A 103 -30.11 -10.23 2.34
CA GLY A 103 -31.44 -10.48 1.74
C GLY A 103 -31.97 -9.35 0.85
N TYR A 104 -31.35 -8.16 0.88
CA TYR A 104 -31.73 -7.04 -0.01
C TYR A 104 -31.15 -7.17 -1.43
N GLY A 105 -30.29 -8.15 -1.66
CA GLY A 105 -29.69 -8.40 -2.97
C GLY A 105 -28.32 -7.74 -3.15
N ALA A 106 -27.80 -7.88 -4.38
CA ALA A 106 -26.50 -7.32 -4.78
C ALA A 106 -26.64 -5.84 -5.17
N HIS A 107 -25.54 -5.09 -5.04
CA HIS A 107 -25.40 -3.71 -5.51
C HIS A 107 -26.33 -2.66 -4.87
N VAL A 108 -27.05 -3.00 -3.81
CA VAL A 108 -27.80 -1.98 -3.04
C VAL A 108 -26.83 -0.95 -2.43
N PRO A 109 -27.27 0.32 -2.21
CA PRO A 109 -26.40 1.36 -1.67
C PRO A 109 -25.69 0.89 -0.40
N PRO A 110 -24.35 0.93 -0.33
CA PRO A 110 -23.63 0.53 0.87
C PRO A 110 -23.73 1.58 1.96
N GLY A 111 -23.33 1.23 3.18
CA GLY A 111 -23.30 2.14 4.32
C GLY A 111 -21.98 2.08 5.08
N SER A 112 -21.73 3.14 5.86
CA SER A 112 -20.57 3.26 6.74
C SER A 112 -20.96 4.00 8.03
N ALA A 113 -20.43 3.56 9.16
CA ALA A 113 -20.77 4.11 10.49
C ALA A 113 -20.43 5.60 10.66
N GLU A 114 -19.53 6.15 9.85
CA GLU A 114 -19.21 7.59 9.84
C GLU A 114 -20.00 8.39 8.80
N GLY A 115 -20.93 7.74 8.09
CA GLY A 115 -21.64 8.30 6.95
C GLY A 115 -20.85 8.19 5.65
N TRP A 116 -21.57 8.30 4.53
CA TRP A 116 -21.01 8.20 3.18
C TRP A 116 -20.63 9.59 2.67
N ARG A 117 -19.42 9.76 2.18
CA ARG A 117 -18.93 11.03 1.63
C ARG A 117 -17.71 10.83 0.72
N MET A 118 -17.44 11.83 -0.09
CA MET A 118 -16.18 12.04 -0.82
C MET A 118 -15.27 13.01 -0.06
N PRO A 119 -14.00 13.20 -0.43
CA PRO A 119 -13.26 14.40 -0.03
C PRO A 119 -14.00 15.67 -0.46
N ALA A 120 -13.90 16.76 0.30
CA ALA A 120 -14.49 18.04 -0.05
C ALA A 120 -13.94 18.58 -1.39
N GLU A 121 -14.64 19.58 -1.97
CA GLU A 121 -14.27 20.11 -3.28
C GLU A 121 -12.87 20.72 -3.32
N ASP A 122 -12.49 21.43 -2.28
CA ASP A 122 -11.18 22.07 -2.11
C ASP A 122 -10.07 21.11 -1.61
N GLU A 123 -10.43 19.85 -1.28
CA GLU A 123 -9.53 18.83 -0.76
C GLU A 123 -9.48 17.58 -1.67
N LYS A 124 -9.71 17.75 -2.97
CA LYS A 124 -9.74 16.63 -3.92
C LYS A 124 -8.43 15.87 -3.95
N LEU A 125 -8.42 14.68 -3.36
CA LEU A 125 -7.35 13.71 -3.48
C LEU A 125 -7.73 12.69 -4.55
N VAL A 126 -7.13 12.80 -5.74
CA VAL A 126 -7.49 12.01 -6.91
C VAL A 126 -6.66 10.74 -7.00
N PHE A 127 -7.30 9.58 -7.22
CA PHE A 127 -6.60 8.31 -7.40
C PHE A 127 -6.70 7.77 -8.83
N VAL A 128 -7.75 8.15 -9.55
CA VAL A 128 -8.00 7.66 -10.91
C VAL A 128 -6.98 8.23 -11.89
N GLY A 129 -6.33 7.36 -12.66
CA GLY A 129 -5.43 7.76 -13.74
C GLY A 129 -4.10 8.39 -13.29
N MET A 130 -3.82 8.48 -11.99
CA MET A 130 -2.59 9.09 -11.50
C MET A 130 -1.39 8.18 -11.73
N SER A 131 -0.28 8.77 -12.20
CA SER A 131 1.01 8.09 -12.21
C SER A 131 1.48 7.79 -10.79
N PRO A 132 2.36 6.80 -10.57
CA PRO A 132 2.88 6.50 -9.23
C PRO A 132 3.51 7.72 -8.56
N HIS A 133 4.30 8.50 -9.29
CA HIS A 133 4.92 9.73 -8.80
C HIS A 133 3.88 10.78 -8.41
N ALA A 134 2.96 11.11 -9.30
CA ALA A 134 1.94 12.13 -9.07
C ALA A 134 1.02 11.76 -7.88
N LEU A 135 0.62 10.50 -7.77
CA LEU A 135 -0.18 10.02 -6.64
C LEU A 135 0.59 10.16 -5.32
N CYS A 136 1.88 9.79 -5.30
CA CYS A 136 2.74 9.92 -4.13
C CYS A 136 2.86 11.38 -3.68
N GLU A 137 3.16 12.29 -4.58
CA GLU A 137 3.29 13.71 -4.25
C GLU A 137 1.96 14.32 -3.76
N GLN A 138 0.85 13.96 -4.42
CA GLN A 138 -0.47 14.44 -4.02
C GLN A 138 -0.87 13.99 -2.62
N ILE A 139 -0.59 12.73 -2.24
CA ILE A 139 -0.88 12.21 -0.89
C ILE A 139 -0.15 13.05 0.17
N LYS A 140 1.07 13.49 -0.10
CA LYS A 140 1.89 14.28 0.84
C LYS A 140 1.54 15.77 0.83
N ASP A 141 0.88 16.25 -0.21
CA ASP A 141 0.50 17.66 -0.32
C ASP A 141 -0.72 17.96 0.55
N ARG A 142 -0.49 18.72 1.63
CA ARG A 142 -1.53 19.10 2.59
C ARG A 142 -2.65 19.94 2.00
N ARG A 143 -2.43 20.57 0.86
CA ARG A 143 -3.46 21.32 0.11
C ARG A 143 -4.48 20.40 -0.57
N HIS A 144 -4.11 19.14 -0.83
CA HIS A 144 -4.94 18.15 -1.53
C HIS A 144 -5.44 17.02 -0.62
N ASN A 145 -4.89 16.88 0.57
CA ASN A 145 -5.20 15.76 1.47
C ASN A 145 -6.01 16.15 2.71
N GLY A 146 -6.63 17.34 2.71
CA GLY A 146 -7.40 17.85 3.86
C GLY A 146 -6.50 18.29 5.01
N GLY A 147 -5.34 18.89 4.73
CA GLY A 147 -4.42 19.40 5.73
C GLY A 147 -3.68 18.34 6.55
N LYS A 148 -3.83 17.07 6.22
CA LYS A 148 -3.33 15.94 7.01
C LYS A 148 -1.82 15.75 6.87
N ASP A 149 -1.13 15.52 7.97
CA ASP A 149 0.22 14.95 7.97
C ASP A 149 0.17 13.42 7.83
N MET A 150 1.34 12.77 7.79
CA MET A 150 1.43 11.33 7.59
C MET A 150 0.79 10.51 8.73
N ALA A 151 0.77 11.05 9.95
CA ALA A 151 0.12 10.41 11.10
C ALA A 151 -1.41 10.50 10.97
N ALA A 152 -1.95 11.68 10.70
CA ALA A 152 -3.37 11.89 10.47
C ALA A 152 -3.89 11.12 9.25
N LEU A 153 -3.08 10.99 8.18
CA LEU A 153 -3.39 10.11 7.05
C LEU A 153 -3.45 8.65 7.49
N ARG A 154 -2.50 8.21 8.35
CA ARG A 154 -2.52 6.85 8.90
C ARG A 154 -3.81 6.58 9.70
N ASP A 155 -4.24 7.54 10.50
CA ASP A 155 -5.48 7.43 11.27
C ASP A 155 -6.70 7.38 10.34
N HIS A 156 -6.70 8.18 9.27
CA HIS A 156 -7.74 8.13 8.25
C HIS A 156 -7.88 6.74 7.62
N LEU A 157 -6.79 6.01 7.42
CA LEU A 157 -6.84 4.64 6.90
C LEU A 157 -7.56 3.64 7.83
N ASP A 158 -7.82 4.04 9.08
CA ASP A 158 -8.53 3.23 10.08
C ASP A 158 -10.02 3.62 10.23
N THR A 159 -10.48 4.64 9.50
CA THR A 159 -11.89 5.05 9.56
C THR A 159 -12.83 3.98 9.01
N PRO A 160 -14.09 3.95 9.46
CA PRO A 160 -15.09 3.00 8.96
C PRO A 160 -15.28 3.05 7.45
N LEU A 161 -15.25 4.25 6.85
CA LEU A 161 -15.43 4.43 5.41
C LEU A 161 -14.28 3.80 4.60
N VAL A 162 -13.03 3.98 5.03
CA VAL A 162 -11.88 3.35 4.38
C VAL A 162 -11.89 1.83 4.60
N ARG A 163 -12.20 1.38 5.83
CA ARG A 163 -12.29 -0.07 6.16
C ARG A 163 -13.36 -0.78 5.35
N TRP A 164 -14.41 -0.08 4.93
CA TRP A 164 -15.45 -0.61 4.05
C TRP A 164 -14.88 -1.23 2.75
N GLY A 165 -13.79 -0.71 2.21
CA GLY A 165 -13.13 -1.25 1.02
C GLY A 165 -12.79 -2.75 1.09
N TRP A 166 -12.63 -3.31 2.30
CA TRP A 166 -12.38 -4.73 2.54
C TRP A 166 -13.64 -5.53 2.90
N SER A 167 -14.78 -4.86 3.08
CA SER A 167 -16.08 -5.49 3.34
C SER A 167 -17.19 -4.72 2.64
N PRO A 168 -17.16 -4.63 1.29
CA PRO A 168 -18.01 -3.70 0.54
C PRO A 168 -19.47 -4.16 0.35
N GLY A 169 -19.84 -5.29 0.94
CA GLY A 169 -21.16 -5.89 0.75
C GLY A 169 -21.26 -6.75 -0.52
N ILE A 170 -22.44 -7.37 -0.70
CA ILE A 170 -22.69 -8.35 -1.77
C ILE A 170 -22.64 -7.70 -3.15
N GLY A 171 -22.08 -8.43 -4.11
CA GLY A 171 -21.96 -8.02 -5.50
C GLY A 171 -20.79 -7.07 -5.80
N ARG A 172 -19.90 -6.81 -4.83
CA ARG A 172 -18.73 -5.94 -5.00
C ARG A 172 -17.44 -6.66 -4.67
N GLN A 173 -16.43 -6.49 -5.50
CA GLN A 173 -15.08 -7.00 -5.21
C GLN A 173 -14.48 -6.22 -4.05
N SER A 174 -14.02 -6.92 -3.04
CA SER A 174 -13.20 -6.31 -1.97
C SER A 174 -11.77 -6.05 -2.45
N VAL A 175 -11.08 -5.14 -1.79
CA VAL A 175 -9.64 -4.95 -1.99
C VAL A 175 -8.94 -6.29 -1.75
N SER A 176 -8.19 -6.78 -2.74
CA SER A 176 -7.55 -8.11 -2.71
C SER A 176 -6.30 -8.16 -1.82
N ILE A 177 -5.59 -7.03 -1.68
CA ILE A 177 -4.44 -6.92 -0.76
C ILE A 177 -4.97 -6.91 0.67
N PRO A 178 -4.56 -7.84 1.54
CA PRO A 178 -5.00 -7.85 2.93
C PRO A 178 -4.73 -6.52 3.62
N ARG A 179 -5.71 -6.01 4.39
CA ARG A 179 -5.61 -4.71 5.06
C ARG A 179 -4.36 -4.59 5.95
N ALA A 180 -4.00 -5.64 6.66
CA ALA A 180 -2.78 -5.66 7.47
C ALA A 180 -1.52 -5.43 6.62
N ARG A 181 -1.45 -6.02 5.42
CA ARG A 181 -0.34 -5.81 4.47
C ARG A 181 -0.31 -4.37 3.95
N PHE A 182 -1.45 -3.81 3.62
CA PHE A 182 -1.57 -2.41 3.20
C PHE A 182 -1.05 -1.45 4.28
N LEU A 183 -1.51 -1.62 5.53
CA LEU A 183 -1.08 -0.78 6.64
C LEU A 183 0.42 -0.94 6.94
N ALA A 184 0.94 -2.16 6.93
CA ALA A 184 2.37 -2.41 7.09
C ALA A 184 3.21 -1.75 5.98
N ALA A 185 2.71 -1.77 4.74
CA ALA A 185 3.33 -1.09 3.60
C ALA A 185 3.31 0.44 3.76
N TRP A 186 2.16 1.01 4.17
CA TRP A 186 2.06 2.43 4.50
C TRP A 186 3.09 2.86 5.54
N GLU A 187 3.16 2.13 6.65
CA GLU A 187 4.10 2.43 7.72
C GLU A 187 5.56 2.27 7.31
N ALA A 188 5.90 1.26 6.52
CA ALA A 188 7.25 1.07 6.01
C ALA A 188 7.68 2.22 5.10
N TRP A 189 6.78 2.66 4.21
CA TRP A 189 7.00 3.81 3.33
C TRP A 189 7.12 5.12 4.11
N ALA A 190 6.19 5.38 5.04
CA ALA A 190 6.18 6.59 5.87
C ALA A 190 7.45 6.71 6.73
N ARG A 191 7.86 5.62 7.43
CA ARG A 191 9.10 5.59 8.25
C ARG A 191 10.38 5.83 7.45
N ALA A 192 10.36 5.53 6.16
CA ALA A 192 11.51 5.78 5.27
C ALA A 192 11.53 7.21 4.70
N GLY A 193 10.67 8.10 5.20
CA GLY A 193 10.55 9.49 4.73
C GLY A 193 9.64 9.64 3.51
N ALA A 194 8.79 8.65 3.24
CA ALA A 194 7.80 8.65 2.16
C ALA A 194 8.37 9.07 0.79
N PRO A 195 9.44 8.41 0.30
CA PRO A 195 10.02 8.75 -1.00
C PRO A 195 9.03 8.45 -2.13
N CYS A 196 9.02 9.33 -3.15
CA CYS A 196 8.23 9.12 -4.36
C CYS A 196 9.08 8.46 -5.46
N PRO A 197 8.47 7.56 -6.28
CA PRO A 197 9.14 6.89 -7.39
C PRO A 197 9.46 7.83 -8.55
#